data_577a559171414eeb7dab72d40ce009eb
#
_entry.id   577a559171414eeb7dab72d40ce009eb
#
_cell.length_a   1.000
_cell.length_b   1.000
_cell.length_c   1.000
_cell.angle_alpha   90.00
_cell.angle_beta   90.00
_cell.angle_gamma   90.00
#
_symmetry.space_group_name_H-M   'P 1'
#
loop_
_entity.id
_entity.type
_entity.pdbx_description
1 polymer ?
#
loop_
_entity_poly.entity_id
_entity_poly.type
_entity_poly.pdbx_seq_one_letter_code
_entity_poly.pdbx_strand_id
1 'polypeptide(L)'
;MEIVLGVGGGIAAYKAALLLRLMTEAGHGVTVVPTANALEFVGAPTWEALSGEPVSTDVFDRVDTVNHVRQGQAADLVIVAPATADLLARAAHGLADDLLTNTLLTARCPVVFAPAMHTEMWEHPSTRENVAVLRERGVTVLEPAVGRLTGPDSGPGRLPEPEA
;
A
#
# COMPACT_ATOMS: atom_id res chain seq x y z
N MET A 1 -5.66 -15.96 6.59
CA MET A 1 -5.97 -14.56 6.92
C MET A 1 -6.51 -13.86 5.68
N GLU A 2 -7.42 -12.93 5.88
CA GLU A 2 -7.89 -12.03 4.83
C GLU A 2 -7.06 -10.75 4.86
N ILE A 3 -6.27 -10.54 3.83
CA ILE A 3 -5.33 -9.42 3.74
C ILE A 3 -5.79 -8.45 2.65
N VAL A 4 -5.78 -7.17 2.96
CA VAL A 4 -5.89 -6.11 1.94
C VAL A 4 -4.47 -5.63 1.63
N LEU A 5 -4.07 -5.73 0.36
CA LEU A 5 -2.82 -5.19 -0.15
C LEU A 5 -3.10 -3.90 -0.92
N GLY A 6 -2.83 -2.77 -0.28
CA GLY A 6 -2.83 -1.47 -0.94
C GLY A 6 -1.52 -1.25 -1.69
N VAL A 7 -1.61 -0.75 -2.92
CA VAL A 7 -0.43 -0.55 -3.76
C VAL A 7 -0.35 0.91 -4.20
N GLY A 8 0.68 1.61 -3.74
CA GLY A 8 0.95 2.98 -4.14
C GLY A 8 1.64 3.08 -5.50
N GLY A 9 1.52 4.26 -6.12
CA GLY A 9 2.03 4.55 -7.46
C GLY A 9 3.53 4.86 -7.47
N GLY A 10 4.36 3.85 -7.39
CA GLY A 10 5.81 3.95 -7.49
C GLY A 10 6.41 2.81 -8.30
N ILE A 11 7.64 3.00 -8.78
CA ILE A 11 8.37 1.98 -9.54
C ILE A 11 8.48 0.65 -8.77
N ALA A 12 8.53 0.70 -7.43
CA ALA A 12 8.61 -0.48 -6.57
C ALA A 12 7.33 -1.33 -6.55
N ALA A 13 6.27 -0.93 -7.25
CA ALA A 13 5.03 -1.71 -7.35
C ALA A 13 5.26 -3.15 -7.86
N TYR A 14 6.29 -3.39 -8.68
CA TYR A 14 6.62 -4.74 -9.12
C TYR A 14 6.98 -5.67 -7.95
N LYS A 15 7.60 -5.14 -6.89
CA LYS A 15 7.91 -5.94 -5.68
C LYS A 15 6.63 -6.29 -4.91
N ALA A 16 5.63 -5.41 -4.93
CA ALA A 16 4.34 -5.74 -4.34
C ALA A 16 3.64 -6.89 -5.07
N ALA A 17 3.85 -7.04 -6.38
CA ALA A 17 3.36 -8.20 -7.12
C ALA A 17 4.03 -9.50 -6.64
N LEU A 18 5.32 -9.46 -6.34
CA LEU A 18 6.04 -10.61 -5.75
C LEU A 18 5.55 -10.90 -4.33
N LEU A 19 5.31 -9.86 -3.53
CA LEU A 19 4.74 -10.01 -2.19
C LEU A 19 3.35 -10.65 -2.25
N LEU A 20 2.49 -10.19 -3.16
CA LEU A 20 1.18 -10.78 -3.38
C LEU A 20 1.28 -12.29 -3.66
N ARG A 21 2.19 -12.67 -4.54
CA ARG A 21 2.41 -14.08 -4.86
C ARG A 21 2.83 -14.88 -3.63
N LEU A 22 3.78 -14.38 -2.84
CA LEU A 22 4.21 -15.05 -1.61
C LEU A 22 3.06 -15.25 -0.62
N MET A 23 2.22 -14.22 -0.43
CA MET A 23 1.07 -14.31 0.47
C MET A 23 0.02 -15.32 -0.01
N THR A 24 -0.28 -15.33 -1.30
CA THR A 24 -1.25 -16.29 -1.86
C THR A 24 -0.71 -17.73 -1.84
N GLU A 25 0.57 -17.93 -2.12
CA GLU A 25 1.22 -19.24 -2.00
C GLU A 25 1.27 -19.74 -0.54
N ALA A 26 1.32 -18.82 0.42
CA ALA A 26 1.22 -19.14 1.84
C ALA A 26 -0.23 -19.45 2.31
N GLY A 27 -1.20 -19.38 1.41
CA GLY A 27 -2.60 -19.72 1.69
C GLY A 27 -3.44 -18.59 2.27
N HIS A 28 -3.01 -17.33 2.11
CA HIS A 28 -3.81 -16.18 2.52
C HIS A 28 -4.77 -15.75 1.41
N GLY A 29 -5.96 -15.28 1.79
CA GLY A 29 -6.85 -14.53 0.92
C GLY A 29 -6.33 -13.10 0.79
N VAL A 30 -6.08 -12.64 -0.44
CA VAL A 30 -5.55 -11.29 -0.64
C VAL A 30 -6.41 -10.52 -1.62
N THR A 31 -6.94 -9.39 -1.17
CA THR A 31 -7.62 -8.41 -2.02
C THR A 31 -6.65 -7.26 -2.32
N VAL A 32 -6.39 -7.03 -3.60
CA VAL A 32 -5.50 -5.94 -4.04
C VAL A 32 -6.30 -4.68 -4.26
N VAL A 33 -5.85 -3.58 -3.67
CA VAL A 33 -6.45 -2.25 -3.82
C VAL A 33 -5.37 -1.28 -4.28
N PRO A 34 -5.13 -1.18 -5.60
CA PRO A 34 -4.15 -0.26 -6.14
C PRO A 34 -4.69 1.17 -6.16
N THR A 35 -3.79 2.14 -6.09
CA THR A 35 -4.12 3.51 -6.48
C THR A 35 -4.20 3.61 -8.01
N ALA A 36 -4.84 4.66 -8.54
CA ALA A 36 -4.86 4.90 -9.98
C ALA A 36 -3.45 4.99 -10.56
N ASN A 37 -2.53 5.66 -9.85
CA ASN A 37 -1.14 5.78 -10.27
C ASN A 37 -0.38 4.45 -10.23
N ALA A 38 -0.73 3.54 -9.33
CA ALA A 38 -0.11 2.22 -9.28
C ALA A 38 -0.36 1.43 -10.57
N LEU A 39 -1.53 1.57 -11.17
CA LEU A 39 -1.89 0.89 -12.42
C LEU A 39 -1.11 1.40 -13.64
N GLU A 40 -0.48 2.57 -13.56
CA GLU A 40 0.45 3.06 -14.58
C GLU A 40 1.79 2.30 -14.56
N PHE A 41 2.18 1.73 -13.43
CA PHE A 41 3.41 0.94 -13.28
C PHE A 41 3.16 -0.55 -13.49
N VAL A 42 2.11 -1.09 -12.89
CA VAL A 42 1.69 -2.49 -13.02
C VAL A 42 0.19 -2.50 -13.24
N GLY A 43 -0.22 -2.96 -14.42
CA GLY A 43 -1.62 -2.92 -14.84
C GLY A 43 -2.52 -3.92 -14.11
N ALA A 44 -3.81 -3.67 -14.17
CA ALA A 44 -4.85 -4.50 -13.55
C ALA A 44 -4.73 -6.00 -13.87
N PRO A 45 -4.42 -6.42 -15.12
CA PRO A 45 -4.32 -7.85 -15.44
C PRO A 45 -3.32 -8.61 -14.56
N THR A 46 -2.20 -8.00 -14.18
CA THR A 46 -1.21 -8.65 -13.31
C THR A 46 -1.79 -8.89 -11.91
N TRP A 47 -2.43 -7.88 -11.34
CA TRP A 47 -3.03 -7.99 -10.01
C TRP A 47 -4.16 -9.02 -9.99
N GLU A 48 -5.01 -9.00 -10.99
CA GLU A 48 -6.13 -9.93 -11.11
C GLU A 48 -5.67 -11.37 -11.31
N ALA A 49 -4.65 -11.58 -12.14
CA ALA A 49 -4.10 -12.91 -12.37
C ALA A 49 -3.45 -13.51 -11.11
N LEU A 50 -2.75 -12.69 -10.32
CA LEU A 50 -2.05 -13.15 -9.11
C LEU A 50 -2.96 -13.29 -7.91
N SER A 51 -4.00 -12.46 -7.77
CA SER A 51 -4.94 -12.53 -6.65
C SER A 51 -6.13 -13.44 -6.90
N GLY A 52 -6.50 -13.65 -8.15
CA GLY A 52 -7.72 -14.35 -8.55
C GLY A 52 -8.99 -13.49 -8.40
N GLU A 53 -8.85 -12.21 -8.13
CA GLU A 53 -9.96 -11.30 -7.86
C GLU A 53 -9.88 -10.04 -8.73
N PRO A 54 -11.03 -9.45 -9.12
CA PRO A 54 -11.00 -8.19 -9.85
C PRO A 54 -10.45 -7.06 -8.98
N VAL A 55 -9.79 -6.09 -9.60
CA VAL A 55 -9.27 -4.90 -8.90
C VAL A 55 -10.08 -3.66 -9.24
N SER A 56 -10.19 -2.74 -8.27
CA SER A 56 -10.84 -1.46 -8.42
C SER A 56 -10.06 -0.38 -7.70
N THR A 57 -10.12 0.84 -8.24
CA THR A 57 -9.53 2.04 -7.63
C THR A 57 -10.59 2.99 -7.09
N ASP A 58 -11.84 2.81 -7.48
CA ASP A 58 -12.93 3.76 -7.22
C ASP A 58 -13.92 3.21 -6.19
N VAL A 59 -14.35 4.08 -5.27
CA VAL A 59 -15.40 3.77 -4.30
C VAL A 59 -16.77 3.57 -4.96
N PHE A 60 -16.96 4.12 -6.15
CA PHE A 60 -18.20 4.00 -6.91
C PHE A 60 -18.30 2.68 -7.66
N ASP A 61 -17.20 1.96 -7.82
CA ASP A 61 -17.26 0.61 -8.33
C ASP A 61 -17.99 -0.28 -7.30
N ARG A 62 -19.05 -0.98 -7.75
CA ARG A 62 -19.84 -1.86 -6.89
C ARG A 62 -20.43 -1.14 -5.67
N VAL A 63 -21.05 0.02 -5.90
CA VAL A 63 -21.73 0.84 -4.88
C VAL A 63 -22.76 0.03 -4.07
N ASP A 64 -23.39 -0.94 -4.71
CA ASP A 64 -24.38 -1.84 -4.09
C ASP A 64 -23.83 -2.65 -2.89
N THR A 65 -22.52 -2.84 -2.83
CA THR A 65 -21.87 -3.63 -1.78
C THR A 65 -21.14 -2.80 -0.70
N VAL A 66 -21.09 -1.48 -0.85
CA VAL A 66 -20.30 -0.57 0.01
C VAL A 66 -18.90 -1.15 0.24
N ASN A 67 -18.21 -1.40 -0.86
CA ASN A 67 -17.02 -2.24 -0.92
C ASN A 67 -15.89 -1.81 0.02
N HIS A 68 -15.62 -0.49 0.11
CA HIS A 68 -14.57 0.06 0.97
C HIS A 68 -14.82 -0.21 2.47
N VAL A 69 -16.07 -0.18 2.91
CA VAL A 69 -16.44 -0.48 4.31
C VAL A 69 -16.26 -1.96 4.58
N ARG A 70 -16.77 -2.81 3.69
CA ARG A 70 -16.66 -4.26 3.84
C ARG A 70 -15.21 -4.73 3.85
N GLN A 71 -14.39 -4.23 2.94
CA GLN A 71 -12.98 -4.57 2.88
C GLN A 71 -12.24 -4.12 4.13
N GLY A 72 -12.44 -2.88 4.58
CA GLY A 72 -11.81 -2.38 5.78
C GLY A 72 -12.23 -3.11 7.05
N GLN A 73 -13.50 -3.52 7.15
CA GLN A 73 -14.02 -4.20 8.34
C GLN A 73 -13.71 -5.71 8.38
N ALA A 74 -13.65 -6.34 7.22
CA ALA A 74 -13.45 -7.79 7.10
C ALA A 74 -11.98 -8.21 7.07
N ALA A 75 -11.05 -7.31 6.82
CA ALA A 75 -9.64 -7.62 6.76
C ALA A 75 -9.07 -7.98 8.14
N ASP A 76 -8.17 -8.95 8.15
CA ASP A 76 -7.36 -9.28 9.33
C ASP A 76 -6.09 -8.42 9.38
N LEU A 77 -5.66 -7.92 8.23
CA LEU A 77 -4.47 -7.10 8.08
C LEU A 77 -4.58 -6.23 6.82
N VAL A 78 -4.17 -4.98 6.91
CA VAL A 78 -3.97 -4.11 5.75
C VAL A 78 -2.49 -3.83 5.59
N ILE A 79 -1.94 -4.15 4.42
CA ILE A 79 -0.55 -3.82 4.06
C ILE A 79 -0.59 -2.83 2.91
N VAL A 80 0.16 -1.74 3.02
CA VAL A 80 0.34 -0.77 1.94
C VAL A 80 1.79 -0.82 1.47
N ALA A 81 2.02 -1.37 0.30
CA ALA A 81 3.34 -1.56 -0.28
C ALA A 81 3.30 -1.44 -1.82
N PRO A 82 4.07 -0.56 -2.44
CA PRO A 82 4.84 0.48 -1.77
C PRO A 82 3.94 1.60 -1.23
N ALA A 83 4.34 2.22 -0.13
CA ALA A 83 3.72 3.43 0.36
C ALA A 83 4.55 4.63 -0.12
N THR A 84 4.00 5.41 -1.03
CA THR A 84 4.64 6.64 -1.53
C THR A 84 4.53 7.76 -0.51
N ALA A 85 5.34 8.81 -0.65
CA ALA A 85 5.22 10.00 0.20
C ALA A 85 3.81 10.62 0.12
N ASP A 86 3.22 10.68 -1.07
CA ASP A 86 1.85 11.14 -1.28
C ASP A 86 0.84 10.29 -0.49
N LEU A 87 0.95 8.98 -0.57
CA LEU A 87 0.03 8.08 0.11
C LEU A 87 0.16 8.15 1.64
N LEU A 88 1.38 8.28 2.17
CA LEU A 88 1.61 8.53 3.59
C LEU A 88 0.93 9.83 4.04
N ALA A 89 1.06 10.91 3.26
CA ALA A 89 0.43 12.18 3.54
C ALA A 89 -1.10 12.07 3.52
N ARG A 90 -1.67 11.41 2.52
CA ARG A 90 -3.12 11.19 2.42
C ARG A 90 -3.66 10.42 3.61
N ALA A 91 -3.00 9.35 3.99
CA ALA A 91 -3.38 8.55 5.14
C ALA A 91 -3.28 9.35 6.45
N ALA A 92 -2.20 10.12 6.64
CA ALA A 92 -1.99 10.95 7.83
C ALA A 92 -3.05 12.04 7.97
N HIS A 93 -3.54 12.59 6.87
CA HIS A 93 -4.53 13.67 6.85
C HIS A 93 -5.98 13.19 6.69
N GLY A 94 -6.22 11.88 6.63
CA GLY A 94 -7.55 11.31 6.55
C GLY A 94 -8.27 11.62 5.24
N LEU A 95 -7.56 11.77 4.14
CA LEU A 95 -8.18 11.90 2.82
C LEU A 95 -8.86 10.59 2.43
N ALA A 96 -9.97 10.69 1.73
CA ALA A 96 -10.81 9.55 1.38
C ALA A 96 -11.42 9.74 0.00
N ASP A 97 -10.55 9.88 -1.01
CA ASP A 97 -10.94 10.18 -2.39
C ASP A 97 -10.84 8.97 -3.33
N ASP A 98 -10.35 7.85 -2.86
CA ASP A 98 -10.30 6.60 -3.62
C ASP A 98 -10.64 5.38 -2.74
N LEU A 99 -10.67 4.20 -3.33
CA LEU A 99 -11.00 2.97 -2.61
C LEU A 99 -9.99 2.68 -1.51
N LEU A 100 -8.69 2.85 -1.76
CA LEU A 100 -7.66 2.55 -0.78
C LEU A 100 -7.75 3.46 0.45
N THR A 101 -7.84 4.77 0.25
CA THR A 101 -7.92 5.73 1.36
C THR A 101 -9.20 5.55 2.19
N ASN A 102 -10.33 5.25 1.54
CA ASN A 102 -11.55 4.89 2.25
C ASN A 102 -11.40 3.59 3.05
N THR A 103 -10.75 2.58 2.48
CA THR A 103 -10.46 1.31 3.17
C THR A 103 -9.61 1.53 4.41
N LEU A 104 -8.59 2.38 4.32
CA LEU A 104 -7.73 2.73 5.46
C LEU A 104 -8.52 3.38 6.61
N LEU A 105 -9.49 4.24 6.30
CA LEU A 105 -10.34 4.87 7.32
C LEU A 105 -11.32 3.90 7.99
N THR A 106 -11.69 2.83 7.32
CA THR A 106 -12.66 1.83 7.84
C THR A 106 -12.00 0.60 8.42
N ALA A 107 -10.69 0.46 8.31
CA ALA A 107 -9.94 -0.69 8.83
C ALA A 107 -10.06 -0.81 10.35
N ARG A 108 -10.36 -2.00 10.84
CA ARG A 108 -10.44 -2.37 12.27
C ARG A 108 -9.30 -3.27 12.70
N CYS A 109 -8.43 -3.62 11.79
CA CYS A 109 -7.28 -4.50 11.97
C CYS A 109 -5.98 -3.71 11.98
N PRO A 110 -4.85 -4.34 12.28
CA PRO A 110 -3.54 -3.73 12.11
C PRO A 110 -3.32 -3.24 10.68
N VAL A 111 -2.64 -2.08 10.57
CA VAL A 111 -2.27 -1.48 9.29
C VAL A 111 -0.75 -1.31 9.26
N VAL A 112 -0.12 -1.77 8.20
CA VAL A 112 1.33 -1.71 7.98
C VAL A 112 1.61 -0.97 6.68
N PHE A 113 2.47 0.04 6.76
CA PHE A 113 2.99 0.74 5.58
C PHE A 113 4.45 0.35 5.34
N ALA A 114 4.78 0.02 4.11
CA ALA A 114 6.14 -0.21 3.65
C ALA A 114 6.54 0.92 2.67
N PRO A 115 7.21 1.98 3.17
CA PRO A 115 7.56 3.13 2.35
C PRO A 115 8.58 2.81 1.27
N ALA A 116 8.43 3.47 0.11
CA ALA A 116 9.41 3.46 -0.96
C ALA A 116 9.40 4.82 -1.66
N MET A 117 10.53 5.51 -1.64
CA MET A 117 10.72 6.82 -2.25
C MET A 117 12.20 7.18 -2.31
N HIS A 118 12.54 8.25 -3.00
CA HIS A 118 13.89 8.80 -2.95
C HIS A 118 14.26 9.24 -1.54
N THR A 119 15.56 9.17 -1.21
CA THR A 119 16.06 9.51 0.12
C THR A 119 15.67 10.92 0.57
N GLU A 120 15.75 11.90 -0.33
CA GLU A 120 15.36 13.28 -0.03
C GLU A 120 13.88 13.39 0.37
N MET A 121 13.02 12.60 -0.26
CA MET A 121 11.59 12.56 0.08
C MET A 121 11.37 11.89 1.43
N TRP A 122 12.10 10.81 1.70
CA TRP A 122 12.01 10.10 2.97
C TRP A 122 12.48 10.97 4.14
N GLU A 123 13.55 11.73 3.95
CA GLU A 123 14.13 12.61 4.97
C GLU A 123 13.44 13.98 5.06
N HIS A 124 12.55 14.30 4.13
CA HIS A 124 11.85 15.58 4.14
C HIS A 124 11.01 15.73 5.42
N PRO A 125 11.03 16.94 6.06
CA PRO A 125 10.25 17.18 7.28
C PRO A 125 8.78 16.81 7.18
N SER A 126 8.13 17.07 6.06
CA SER A 126 6.71 16.70 5.86
C SER A 126 6.50 15.19 5.93
N THR A 127 7.38 14.40 5.30
CA THR A 127 7.28 12.94 5.35
C THR A 127 7.53 12.43 6.76
N ARG A 128 8.51 12.97 7.45
CA ARG A 128 8.80 12.61 8.85
C ARG A 128 7.63 12.90 9.77
N GLU A 129 6.98 14.04 9.61
CA GLU A 129 5.77 14.39 10.37
C GLU A 129 4.63 13.43 10.08
N ASN A 130 4.36 13.13 8.81
CA ASN A 130 3.32 12.20 8.42
C ASN A 130 3.55 10.80 8.99
N VAL A 131 4.78 10.31 8.95
CA VAL A 131 5.15 9.02 9.55
C VAL A 131 4.94 9.05 11.06
N ALA A 132 5.36 10.11 11.75
CA ALA A 132 5.17 10.26 13.19
C ALA A 132 3.68 10.23 13.56
N VAL A 133 2.84 10.97 12.84
CA VAL A 133 1.39 10.99 13.05
C VAL A 133 0.78 9.60 12.87
N LEU A 134 1.15 8.87 11.83
CA LEU A 134 0.65 7.52 11.59
C LEU A 134 1.06 6.56 12.72
N ARG A 135 2.31 6.62 13.16
CA ARG A 135 2.81 5.80 14.26
C ARG A 135 2.12 6.10 15.59
N GLU A 136 1.85 7.38 15.89
CA GLU A 136 1.09 7.78 17.08
C GLU A 136 -0.34 7.22 17.08
N ARG A 137 -0.93 7.02 15.90
CA ARG A 137 -2.26 6.42 15.74
C ARG A 137 -2.24 4.89 15.76
N GLY A 138 -1.09 4.27 16.00
CA GLY A 138 -0.96 2.82 16.08
C GLY A 138 -0.71 2.13 14.75
N VAL A 139 -0.44 2.87 13.67
CA VAL A 139 -0.05 2.32 12.38
C VAL A 139 1.43 1.93 12.43
N THR A 140 1.75 0.74 11.92
CA THR A 140 3.13 0.32 11.76
C THR A 140 3.67 0.90 10.45
N VAL A 141 4.69 1.74 10.55
CA VAL A 141 5.42 2.24 9.37
C VAL A 141 6.82 1.67 9.43
N LEU A 142 7.13 0.78 8.48
CA LEU A 142 8.44 0.14 8.39
C LEU A 142 9.51 1.15 8.01
N GLU A 143 10.72 0.94 8.50
CA GLU A 143 11.88 1.66 7.97
C GLU A 143 12.20 1.14 6.56
N PRO A 144 12.38 2.01 5.57
CA PRO A 144 12.79 1.57 4.25
C PRO A 144 14.21 1.01 4.29
N ALA A 145 14.49 0.08 3.39
CA ALA A 145 15.83 -0.47 3.24
C ALA A 145 16.81 0.58 2.69
N VAL A 146 18.07 0.39 3.01
CA VAL A 146 19.17 1.19 2.48
C VAL A 146 19.79 0.46 1.29
N GLY A 147 20.01 1.17 0.19
CA GLY A 147 20.62 0.59 -1.00
C GLY A 147 20.43 1.47 -2.22
N ARG A 148 20.69 0.87 -3.39
CA ARG A 148 20.51 1.55 -4.66
C ARG A 148 19.03 1.86 -4.90
N LEU A 149 18.76 3.09 -5.30
CA LEU A 149 17.44 3.57 -5.70
C LEU A 149 17.22 3.35 -7.21
N THR A 150 16.32 4.09 -7.82
CA THR A 150 15.98 3.92 -9.24
C THR A 150 17.15 4.24 -10.17
N GLY A 151 17.94 5.26 -9.83
CA GLY A 151 19.10 5.70 -10.60
C GLY A 151 20.42 5.20 -10.00
N PRO A 152 21.52 5.96 -10.20
CA PRO A 152 22.82 5.65 -9.58
C PRO A 152 22.83 5.95 -8.08
N ASP A 153 21.85 6.69 -7.58
CA ASP A 153 21.78 7.12 -6.19
C ASP A 153 21.55 5.94 -5.24
N SER A 154 22.09 6.08 -4.03
CA SER A 154 21.96 5.09 -2.97
C SER A 154 21.66 5.80 -1.65
N GLY A 155 20.89 5.15 -0.79
CA GLY A 155 20.51 5.66 0.51
C GLY A 155 19.25 4.98 1.06
N PRO A 156 18.71 5.47 2.20
CA PRO A 156 17.44 5.00 2.70
C PRO A 156 16.29 5.44 1.77
N GLY A 157 15.28 4.59 1.62
CA GLY A 157 14.12 4.85 0.79
C GLY A 157 13.69 3.67 -0.08
N ARG A 158 14.49 2.62 -0.14
CA ARG A 158 14.21 1.42 -0.92
C ARG A 158 13.15 0.55 -0.24
N LEU A 159 12.20 0.04 -1.02
CA LEU A 159 11.28 -0.98 -0.51
C LEU A 159 12.08 -2.23 -0.11
N PRO A 160 11.87 -2.78 1.09
CA PRO A 160 12.46 -4.06 1.47
C PRO A 160 12.13 -5.17 0.46
N GLU A 161 12.95 -6.21 0.45
CA GLU A 161 12.63 -7.37 -0.39
C GLU A 161 11.35 -8.06 0.12
N PRO A 162 10.55 -8.66 -0.79
CA PRO A 162 9.25 -9.24 -0.41
C PRO A 162 9.32 -10.31 0.67
N GLU A 163 10.45 -11.01 0.75
CA GLU A 163 10.70 -12.07 1.73
C GLU A 163 11.01 -11.55 3.14
N ALA A 164 11.38 -10.27 3.27
CA ALA A 164 11.73 -9.65 4.54
C ALA A 164 10.51 -9.40 5.40
#